data_b2a4dd6831f4a751a66ba01e8c0e444f
#
_entry.id   b2a4dd6831f4a751a66ba01e8c0e444f
#
_cell.length_a   1.000
_cell.length_b   1.000
_cell.length_c   1.000
_cell.angle_alpha   90.00
_cell.angle_beta   90.00
_cell.angle_gamma   90.00
#
_symmetry.space_group_name_H-M   'P 1'
#
loop_
_entity.id
_entity.type
_entity.pdbx_description
1 polymer ?
#
loop_
_entity_poly.entity_id
_entity_poly.type
_entity_poly.pdbx_seq_one_letter_code
_entity_poly.pdbx_strand_id
1 'polypeptide(L)'
;MAPPRMLRVKQKFEAPTLEDIPAAVRAEVQSLALDSKVTAGESVAISVGSRGIANIALIIKSLVEELKALGLEPFLVPAMGSHGGGVAEAQQAIIEGYGVTEEYTGAPIKASMETVQVGETEDGVPVFFDKYAYEADHVAVVGRIKPHTDFVGEIESGLHKMMLIGLGKHKGAALYHQAIVHYSFDRIIRSVGQTVIDKCGVLLGLGLVENQYDKTALIKGVGAEELVEREKELLVLAKKWMPRLPFETVDLLIVDEIGKNISGAGMDTNVVGRKFHDNHAAEKEYPKVTRILVRGLTEETHGNASGIGTAEYAHKRAIEEM
;
A
#
# COMPACT_ATOMS: atom_id res chain seq x y z
N MET A 1 23.08 43.09 -0.49
CA MET A 1 23.30 41.69 -0.92
C MET A 1 22.61 41.47 -2.25
N ALA A 2 23.27 40.82 -3.20
CA ALA A 2 22.56 40.39 -4.42
C ALA A 2 21.51 39.33 -4.07
N PRO A 3 20.32 39.34 -4.71
CA PRO A 3 19.32 38.32 -4.47
C PRO A 3 19.84 36.92 -4.88
N PRO A 4 19.39 35.85 -4.22
CA PRO A 4 19.79 34.49 -4.58
C PRO A 4 19.42 34.19 -6.02
N ARG A 5 20.27 33.46 -6.72
CA ARG A 5 19.95 33.01 -8.08
C ARG A 5 18.96 31.83 -8.00
N MET A 6 17.88 31.94 -8.78
CA MET A 6 16.91 30.86 -8.93
C MET A 6 17.22 30.08 -10.22
N LEU A 7 17.25 28.76 -10.10
CA LEU A 7 17.41 27.85 -11.23
C LEU A 7 16.19 26.93 -11.30
N ARG A 8 15.71 26.68 -12.49
CA ARG A 8 14.68 25.69 -12.75
C ARG A 8 15.35 24.35 -13.05
N VAL A 9 15.11 23.35 -12.22
CA VAL A 9 15.60 21.99 -12.42
C VAL A 9 14.48 21.12 -12.98
N LYS A 10 14.77 20.39 -14.05
CA LYS A 10 13.88 19.37 -14.60
C LYS A 10 14.57 18.02 -14.44
N GLN A 11 13.99 17.17 -13.63
CA GLN A 11 14.48 15.81 -13.40
C GLN A 11 13.78 14.84 -14.35
N LYS A 12 14.56 13.93 -14.93
CA LYS A 12 14.06 12.81 -15.72
C LYS A 12 14.48 11.53 -15.03
N PHE A 13 13.56 10.63 -14.87
CA PHE A 13 13.82 9.32 -14.29
C PHE A 13 13.73 8.25 -15.38
N GLU A 14 14.62 7.27 -15.30
CA GLU A 14 14.54 6.06 -16.10
C GLU A 14 13.90 4.98 -15.25
N ALA A 15 12.73 4.54 -15.65
CA ALA A 15 12.01 3.47 -14.97
C ALA A 15 11.13 2.72 -15.98
N PRO A 16 10.95 1.40 -15.82
CA PRO A 16 10.06 0.64 -16.68
C PRO A 16 8.62 1.12 -16.52
N THR A 17 7.84 0.90 -17.54
CA THR A 17 6.38 1.08 -17.54
C THR A 17 5.78 -0.11 -18.27
N LEU A 18 4.80 -0.77 -17.67
CA LEU A 18 4.06 -1.83 -18.31
C LEU A 18 3.04 -1.24 -19.27
N GLU A 19 3.12 -1.62 -20.54
CA GLU A 19 2.19 -1.18 -21.59
C GLU A 19 0.93 -2.08 -21.63
N ASP A 20 1.08 -3.39 -21.44
CA ASP A 20 -0.01 -4.36 -21.50
C ASP A 20 -0.24 -5.00 -20.11
N ILE A 21 -1.12 -4.37 -19.34
CA ILE A 21 -1.47 -4.82 -17.98
C ILE A 21 -2.15 -6.20 -17.99
N PRO A 22 -3.17 -6.47 -18.84
CA PRO A 22 -3.81 -7.78 -18.89
C PRO A 22 -2.84 -8.91 -19.23
N ALA A 23 -1.96 -8.72 -20.21
CA ALA A 23 -0.96 -9.73 -20.55
C ALA A 23 0.03 -9.97 -19.40
N ALA A 24 0.44 -8.91 -18.69
CA ALA A 24 1.32 -9.06 -17.53
C ALA A 24 0.65 -9.83 -16.39
N VAL A 25 -0.61 -9.51 -16.04
CA VAL A 25 -1.36 -10.24 -15.00
C VAL A 25 -1.51 -11.71 -15.40
N ARG A 26 -1.90 -11.99 -16.65
CA ARG A 26 -2.03 -13.34 -17.17
C ARG A 26 -0.73 -14.13 -17.03
N ALA A 27 0.37 -13.57 -17.50
CA ALA A 27 1.67 -14.24 -17.46
C ALA A 27 2.08 -14.58 -16.01
N GLU A 28 1.85 -13.65 -15.07
CA GLU A 28 2.18 -13.85 -13.67
C GLU A 28 1.28 -14.90 -12.99
N VAL A 29 -0.03 -14.89 -13.24
CA VAL A 29 -0.95 -15.91 -12.71
C VAL A 29 -0.62 -17.30 -13.27
N GLN A 30 -0.38 -17.41 -14.58
CA GLN A 30 -0.02 -18.67 -15.22
C GLN A 30 1.32 -19.24 -14.72
N SER A 31 2.29 -18.36 -14.39
CA SER A 31 3.58 -18.78 -13.85
C SER A 31 3.49 -19.49 -12.49
N LEU A 32 2.38 -19.29 -11.76
CA LEU A 32 2.16 -19.93 -10.45
C LEU A 32 1.63 -21.37 -10.54
N ALA A 33 1.27 -21.84 -11.74
CA ALA A 33 0.76 -23.19 -12.00
C ALA A 33 -0.35 -23.61 -11.01
N LEU A 34 -1.36 -22.73 -10.86
CA LEU A 34 -2.41 -22.90 -9.86
C LEU A 34 -3.38 -24.06 -10.16
N ASP A 35 -3.43 -24.57 -11.39
CA ASP A 35 -4.32 -25.66 -11.81
C ASP A 35 -4.25 -26.90 -10.90
N SER A 36 -3.08 -27.15 -10.31
CA SER A 36 -2.89 -28.29 -9.39
C SER A 36 -3.25 -27.98 -7.95
N LYS A 37 -3.53 -26.71 -7.62
CA LYS A 37 -3.77 -26.21 -6.26
C LYS A 37 -5.24 -25.88 -6.01
N VAL A 38 -6.08 -25.84 -7.05
CA VAL A 38 -7.46 -25.39 -6.95
C VAL A 38 -8.42 -26.37 -7.64
N THR A 39 -9.69 -26.34 -7.24
CA THR A 39 -10.77 -27.14 -7.83
C THR A 39 -11.83 -26.19 -8.40
N ALA A 40 -12.38 -26.53 -9.56
CA ALA A 40 -13.43 -25.72 -10.18
C ALA A 40 -14.64 -25.58 -9.24
N GLY A 41 -15.18 -24.38 -9.14
CA GLY A 41 -16.27 -24.01 -8.24
C GLY A 41 -15.81 -23.52 -6.87
N GLU A 42 -14.51 -23.59 -6.53
CA GLU A 42 -14.00 -23.00 -5.30
C GLU A 42 -14.02 -21.48 -5.36
N SER A 43 -14.36 -20.86 -4.23
CA SER A 43 -14.44 -19.40 -4.09
C SER A 43 -13.07 -18.80 -3.83
N VAL A 44 -12.83 -17.57 -4.35
CA VAL A 44 -11.59 -16.84 -4.06
C VAL A 44 -11.88 -15.37 -3.74
N ALA A 45 -11.47 -14.94 -2.53
CA ALA A 45 -11.57 -13.56 -2.10
C ALA A 45 -10.36 -12.75 -2.60
N ILE A 46 -10.59 -11.70 -3.37
CA ILE A 46 -9.55 -10.79 -3.87
C ILE A 46 -9.53 -9.53 -3.01
N SER A 47 -8.42 -9.23 -2.36
CA SER A 47 -8.28 -8.01 -1.55
C SER A 47 -8.10 -6.77 -2.42
N VAL A 48 -8.84 -5.69 -2.13
CA VAL A 48 -8.72 -4.40 -2.82
C VAL A 48 -8.41 -3.29 -1.82
N GLY A 49 -7.28 -2.60 -2.01
CA GLY A 49 -6.80 -1.55 -1.11
C GLY A 49 -7.45 -0.17 -1.37
N SER A 50 -7.20 0.77 -0.45
CA SER A 50 -7.78 2.12 -0.41
C SER A 50 -6.91 3.23 -0.96
N ARG A 51 -5.71 2.93 -1.44
CA ARG A 51 -4.83 3.95 -2.02
C ARG A 51 -4.91 3.87 -3.53
N GLY A 52 -5.02 5.02 -4.19
CA GLY A 52 -4.98 5.08 -5.64
C GLY A 52 -3.73 4.35 -6.15
N ILE A 53 -3.93 3.27 -6.88
CA ILE A 53 -2.88 2.49 -7.55
C ILE A 53 -3.13 2.63 -9.04
N ALA A 54 -2.08 2.91 -9.79
CA ALA A 54 -2.20 3.00 -11.26
C ALA A 54 -2.82 1.73 -11.82
N ASN A 55 -3.82 1.89 -12.68
CA ASN A 55 -4.52 0.80 -13.36
C ASN A 55 -5.21 -0.23 -12.45
N ILE A 56 -5.51 0.09 -11.18
CA ILE A 56 -6.04 -0.90 -10.22
C ILE A 56 -7.30 -1.59 -10.74
N ALA A 57 -8.24 -0.87 -11.34
CA ALA A 57 -9.46 -1.47 -11.88
C ALA A 57 -9.15 -2.50 -12.98
N LEU A 58 -8.24 -2.17 -13.89
CA LEU A 58 -7.82 -3.07 -14.97
C LEU A 58 -7.04 -4.29 -14.45
N ILE A 59 -6.18 -4.08 -13.43
CA ILE A 59 -5.43 -5.17 -12.77
C ILE A 59 -6.39 -6.15 -12.11
N ILE A 60 -7.35 -5.65 -11.31
CA ILE A 60 -8.35 -6.48 -10.62
C ILE A 60 -9.22 -7.24 -11.63
N LYS A 61 -9.71 -6.54 -12.67
CA LYS A 61 -10.46 -7.20 -13.75
C LYS A 61 -9.68 -8.34 -14.38
N SER A 62 -8.43 -8.08 -14.76
CA SER A 62 -7.57 -9.11 -15.39
C SER A 62 -7.33 -10.29 -14.45
N LEU A 63 -7.12 -10.04 -13.14
CA LEU A 63 -6.99 -11.10 -12.15
C LEU A 63 -8.28 -11.93 -12.03
N VAL A 64 -9.45 -11.27 -11.99
CA VAL A 64 -10.77 -11.93 -11.98
C VAL A 64 -10.94 -12.83 -13.21
N GLU A 65 -10.57 -12.34 -14.39
CA GLU A 65 -10.67 -13.10 -15.64
C GLU A 65 -9.78 -14.35 -15.61
N GLU A 66 -8.54 -14.25 -15.15
CA GLU A 66 -7.61 -15.39 -15.06
C GLU A 66 -8.06 -16.41 -13.99
N LEU A 67 -8.57 -15.97 -12.84
CA LEU A 67 -9.09 -16.88 -11.82
C LEU A 67 -10.37 -17.60 -12.29
N LYS A 68 -11.26 -16.91 -13.02
CA LYS A 68 -12.43 -17.55 -13.67
C LYS A 68 -12.02 -18.56 -14.74
N ALA A 69 -10.95 -18.28 -15.47
CA ALA A 69 -10.42 -19.24 -16.46
C ALA A 69 -9.91 -20.55 -15.81
N LEU A 70 -9.51 -20.51 -14.53
CA LEU A 70 -9.20 -21.69 -13.71
C LEU A 70 -10.46 -22.37 -13.14
N GLY A 71 -11.65 -21.85 -13.43
CA GLY A 71 -12.93 -22.37 -12.92
C GLY A 71 -13.30 -21.88 -11.52
N LEU A 72 -12.57 -20.91 -10.95
CA LEU A 72 -12.84 -20.35 -9.63
C LEU A 72 -13.99 -19.33 -9.64
N GLU A 73 -14.57 -19.07 -8.46
CA GLU A 73 -15.62 -18.09 -8.24
C GLU A 73 -15.05 -16.87 -7.46
N PRO A 74 -14.42 -15.89 -8.14
CA PRO A 74 -13.84 -14.74 -7.49
C PRO A 74 -14.88 -13.74 -7.00
N PHE A 75 -14.61 -13.14 -5.84
CA PHE A 75 -15.31 -11.97 -5.33
C PHE A 75 -14.31 -10.98 -4.71
N LEU A 76 -14.70 -9.72 -4.61
CA LEU A 76 -13.84 -8.63 -4.15
C LEU A 76 -14.14 -8.30 -2.70
N VAL A 77 -13.08 -8.04 -1.91
CA VAL A 77 -13.18 -7.64 -0.51
C VAL A 77 -12.40 -6.33 -0.31
N PRO A 78 -13.04 -5.24 0.16
CA PRO A 78 -12.31 -4.04 0.54
C PRO A 78 -11.35 -4.34 1.69
N ALA A 79 -10.06 -4.10 1.49
CA ALA A 79 -9.00 -4.42 2.44
C ALA A 79 -8.19 -3.16 2.78
N MET A 80 -8.70 -2.37 3.74
CA MET A 80 -8.17 -1.04 4.02
C MET A 80 -8.19 -0.62 5.50
N GLY A 81 -8.32 -1.59 6.39
CA GLY A 81 -8.25 -1.34 7.82
C GLY A 81 -9.38 -0.41 8.31
N SER A 82 -9.00 0.73 8.88
CA SER A 82 -9.92 1.74 9.42
C SER A 82 -10.33 2.84 8.42
N HIS A 83 -9.88 2.79 7.17
CA HIS A 83 -10.26 3.78 6.16
C HIS A 83 -11.78 3.79 5.93
N GLY A 84 -12.29 4.89 5.39
CA GLY A 84 -13.74 5.08 5.27
C GLY A 84 -14.46 5.12 6.62
N GLY A 85 -13.76 5.58 7.68
CA GLY A 85 -14.31 5.60 9.03
C GLY A 85 -14.59 4.22 9.64
N GLY A 86 -14.06 3.15 9.05
CA GLY A 86 -14.35 1.77 9.48
C GLY A 86 -15.81 1.35 9.18
N VAL A 87 -16.38 1.87 8.10
CA VAL A 87 -17.76 1.58 7.65
C VAL A 87 -17.69 0.83 6.32
N ALA A 88 -18.40 -0.29 6.21
CA ALA A 88 -18.34 -1.19 5.06
C ALA A 88 -18.75 -0.50 3.75
N GLU A 89 -19.85 0.21 3.75
CA GLU A 89 -20.39 0.93 2.60
C GLU A 89 -19.42 2.04 2.13
N ALA A 90 -18.78 2.73 3.06
CA ALA A 90 -17.78 3.73 2.73
C ALA A 90 -16.51 3.11 2.14
N GLN A 91 -16.10 1.93 2.61
CA GLN A 91 -14.98 1.18 2.03
C GLN A 91 -15.30 0.69 0.62
N GLN A 92 -16.52 0.21 0.37
CA GLN A 92 -16.99 -0.15 -0.97
C GLN A 92 -16.96 1.07 -1.90
N ALA A 93 -17.56 2.19 -1.47
CA ALA A 93 -17.58 3.42 -2.26
C ALA A 93 -16.15 3.91 -2.63
N ILE A 94 -15.16 3.71 -1.77
CA ILE A 94 -13.76 4.06 -2.06
C ILE A 94 -13.22 3.23 -3.23
N ILE A 95 -13.40 1.90 -3.23
CA ILE A 95 -12.90 1.07 -4.34
C ILE A 95 -13.67 1.29 -5.64
N GLU A 96 -14.99 1.53 -5.54
CA GLU A 96 -15.81 1.91 -6.70
C GLU A 96 -15.37 3.25 -7.29
N GLY A 97 -14.96 4.21 -6.44
CA GLY A 97 -14.36 5.48 -6.85
C GLY A 97 -13.05 5.33 -7.64
N TYR A 98 -12.37 4.20 -7.52
CA TYR A 98 -11.20 3.84 -8.36
C TYR A 98 -11.58 3.06 -9.63
N GLY A 99 -12.88 2.89 -9.90
CA GLY A 99 -13.39 2.12 -11.04
C GLY A 99 -13.45 0.61 -10.80
N VAL A 100 -13.19 0.14 -9.57
CA VAL A 100 -13.34 -1.27 -9.20
C VAL A 100 -14.80 -1.52 -8.82
N THR A 101 -15.64 -1.72 -9.82
CA THR A 101 -17.08 -2.00 -9.69
C THR A 101 -17.39 -3.44 -10.09
N GLU A 102 -18.50 -3.98 -9.62
CA GLU A 102 -18.97 -5.32 -10.01
C GLU A 102 -19.20 -5.43 -11.52
N GLU A 103 -19.76 -4.38 -12.13
CA GLU A 103 -20.02 -4.34 -13.57
C GLU A 103 -18.69 -4.39 -14.37
N TYR A 104 -17.70 -3.59 -13.96
CA TYR A 104 -16.43 -3.51 -14.70
C TYR A 104 -15.56 -4.75 -14.52
N THR A 105 -15.47 -5.28 -13.27
CA THR A 105 -14.59 -6.40 -12.94
C THR A 105 -15.23 -7.76 -13.22
N GLY A 106 -16.57 -7.81 -13.25
CA GLY A 106 -17.32 -9.04 -13.42
C GLY A 106 -17.35 -9.94 -12.17
N ALA A 107 -17.01 -9.42 -10.99
CA ALA A 107 -17.02 -10.14 -9.72
C ALA A 107 -17.80 -9.34 -8.67
N PRO A 108 -18.60 -9.99 -7.79
CA PRO A 108 -19.34 -9.31 -6.75
C PRO A 108 -18.42 -8.70 -5.70
N ILE A 109 -18.83 -7.59 -5.07
CA ILE A 109 -18.15 -6.96 -3.95
C ILE A 109 -18.83 -7.38 -2.64
N LYS A 110 -18.07 -8.00 -1.73
CA LYS A 110 -18.52 -8.35 -0.39
C LYS A 110 -17.85 -7.44 0.63
N ALA A 111 -18.51 -6.37 1.01
CA ALA A 111 -18.00 -5.42 2.00
C ALA A 111 -18.54 -5.73 3.39
N SER A 112 -17.65 -5.87 4.37
CA SER A 112 -17.99 -6.05 5.78
C SER A 112 -16.89 -5.51 6.68
N MET A 113 -17.23 -5.16 7.92
CA MET A 113 -16.27 -4.88 8.99
C MET A 113 -16.15 -6.03 9.98
N GLU A 114 -16.90 -7.14 9.76
CA GLU A 114 -16.80 -8.33 10.61
C GLU A 114 -15.46 -9.03 10.41
N THR A 115 -14.90 -9.50 11.52
CA THR A 115 -13.63 -10.22 11.55
C THR A 115 -13.74 -11.50 12.35
N VAL A 116 -12.96 -12.49 11.98
CA VAL A 116 -12.74 -13.74 12.73
C VAL A 116 -11.35 -13.67 13.36
N GLN A 117 -11.21 -14.15 14.61
CA GLN A 117 -9.91 -14.39 15.20
C GLN A 117 -9.42 -15.75 14.70
N VAL A 118 -8.38 -15.73 13.85
CA VAL A 118 -7.85 -16.93 13.18
C VAL A 118 -6.72 -17.60 13.96
N GLY A 119 -6.21 -16.93 15.00
CA GLY A 119 -5.17 -17.44 15.86
C GLY A 119 -4.50 -16.35 16.69
N GLU A 120 -3.32 -16.68 17.18
CA GLU A 120 -2.41 -15.78 17.88
C GLU A 120 -1.00 -15.97 17.33
N THR A 121 -0.20 -14.92 17.37
CA THR A 121 1.23 -15.00 17.07
C THR A 121 1.99 -15.70 18.21
N GLU A 122 3.26 -16.03 18.01
CA GLU A 122 4.13 -16.55 19.07
C GLU A 122 4.23 -15.61 20.29
N ASP A 123 4.06 -14.31 20.07
CA ASP A 123 4.05 -13.29 21.12
C ASP A 123 2.68 -13.13 21.81
N GLY A 124 1.70 -13.99 21.48
CA GLY A 124 0.34 -13.93 22.02
C GLY A 124 -0.52 -12.78 21.47
N VAL A 125 -0.14 -12.19 20.34
CA VAL A 125 -0.94 -11.15 19.68
C VAL A 125 -2.07 -11.81 18.88
N PRO A 126 -3.35 -11.53 19.18
CA PRO A 126 -4.48 -12.08 18.43
C PRO A 126 -4.45 -11.66 16.97
N VAL A 127 -4.73 -12.59 16.05
CA VAL A 127 -4.77 -12.34 14.61
C VAL A 127 -6.22 -12.30 14.14
N PHE A 128 -6.65 -11.15 13.66
CA PHE A 128 -7.98 -10.93 13.09
C PHE A 128 -7.92 -10.86 11.57
N PHE A 129 -8.94 -11.47 10.93
CA PHE A 129 -9.04 -11.52 9.48
C PHE A 129 -10.47 -11.26 9.03
N ASP A 130 -10.65 -10.67 7.85
CA ASP A 130 -11.97 -10.42 7.25
C ASP A 130 -12.79 -11.71 7.19
N LYS A 131 -14.05 -11.64 7.61
CA LYS A 131 -14.93 -12.80 7.70
C LYS A 131 -15.20 -13.43 6.34
N TYR A 132 -15.53 -12.63 5.31
CA TYR A 132 -15.80 -13.15 3.98
C TYR A 132 -14.55 -13.76 3.33
N ALA A 133 -13.41 -13.15 3.54
CA ALA A 133 -12.15 -13.70 3.03
C ALA A 133 -11.74 -14.98 3.77
N TYR A 134 -12.06 -15.10 5.07
CA TYR A 134 -11.82 -16.32 5.83
C TYR A 134 -12.73 -17.47 5.45
N GLU A 135 -13.98 -17.17 5.11
CA GLU A 135 -14.99 -18.15 4.67
C GLU A 135 -14.81 -18.61 3.21
N ALA A 136 -13.94 -17.94 2.44
CA ALA A 136 -13.60 -18.35 1.10
C ALA A 136 -12.62 -19.55 1.12
N ASP A 137 -12.67 -20.39 0.07
CA ASP A 137 -11.72 -21.49 -0.10
C ASP A 137 -10.30 -20.96 -0.30
N HIS A 138 -10.16 -19.79 -0.98
CA HIS A 138 -8.89 -19.17 -1.28
C HIS A 138 -8.91 -17.65 -1.10
N VAL A 139 -7.70 -17.09 -0.89
CA VAL A 139 -7.48 -15.64 -0.83
C VAL A 139 -6.38 -15.23 -1.81
N ALA A 140 -6.66 -14.23 -2.63
CA ALA A 140 -5.69 -13.54 -3.47
C ALA A 140 -5.42 -12.14 -2.87
N VAL A 141 -4.18 -11.92 -2.44
CA VAL A 141 -3.77 -10.67 -1.80
C VAL A 141 -3.17 -9.75 -2.85
N VAL A 142 -3.82 -8.61 -3.14
CA VAL A 142 -3.32 -7.62 -4.10
C VAL A 142 -2.85 -6.39 -3.35
N GLY A 143 -1.63 -5.92 -3.61
CA GLY A 143 -1.10 -4.77 -2.92
C GLY A 143 0.07 -4.09 -3.63
N ARG A 144 0.12 -2.74 -3.48
CA ARG A 144 1.26 -1.96 -3.92
C ARG A 144 2.39 -2.07 -2.92
N ILE A 145 3.55 -2.53 -3.39
CA ILE A 145 4.76 -2.62 -2.59
C ILE A 145 5.51 -1.29 -2.70
N LYS A 146 5.76 -0.67 -1.56
CA LYS A 146 6.48 0.60 -1.45
C LYS A 146 7.10 0.78 -0.06
N PRO A 147 8.10 1.68 0.10
CA PRO A 147 8.57 2.05 1.42
C PRO A 147 7.43 2.62 2.28
N HIS A 148 7.43 2.28 3.56
CA HIS A 148 6.50 2.88 4.52
C HIS A 148 6.91 4.32 4.85
N THR A 149 5.97 5.17 5.26
CA THR A 149 6.24 6.56 5.63
C THR A 149 6.89 6.71 7.01
N ASP A 150 6.68 5.73 7.91
CA ASP A 150 7.13 5.83 9.30
C ASP A 150 8.05 4.68 9.74
N PHE A 151 7.97 3.53 9.09
CA PHE A 151 8.71 2.33 9.50
C PHE A 151 9.75 1.92 8.46
N VAL A 152 10.82 1.30 8.94
CA VAL A 152 11.85 0.68 8.10
C VAL A 152 11.95 -0.79 8.45
N GLY A 153 12.00 -1.63 7.42
CA GLY A 153 12.17 -3.06 7.55
C GLY A 153 12.54 -3.69 6.22
N GLU A 154 12.71 -4.99 6.23
CA GLU A 154 12.83 -5.77 5.00
C GLU A 154 11.48 -5.93 4.29
N ILE A 155 10.38 -5.84 5.05
CA ILE A 155 9.00 -5.72 4.58
C ILE A 155 8.43 -4.44 5.18
N GLU A 156 7.82 -3.58 4.36
CA GLU A 156 7.27 -2.30 4.81
C GLU A 156 5.80 -2.15 4.43
N SER A 157 5.48 -1.63 3.24
CA SER A 157 4.10 -1.58 2.72
C SER A 157 4.00 -2.49 1.51
N GLY A 158 3.04 -3.40 1.52
CA GLY A 158 2.86 -4.38 0.46
C GLY A 158 1.84 -5.45 0.83
N LEU A 159 2.08 -6.68 0.39
CA LEU A 159 1.18 -7.82 0.56
C LEU A 159 0.97 -8.17 2.04
N HIS A 160 2.04 -8.20 2.84
CA HIS A 160 1.93 -8.44 4.28
C HIS A 160 1.09 -7.36 4.97
N LYS A 161 1.26 -6.09 4.60
CA LYS A 161 0.43 -5.01 5.13
C LYS A 161 -1.04 -5.16 4.73
N MET A 162 -1.32 -5.66 3.53
CA MET A 162 -2.69 -5.96 3.11
C MET A 162 -3.31 -7.08 3.95
N MET A 163 -2.55 -8.12 4.28
CA MET A 163 -3.00 -9.19 5.16
C MET A 163 -3.25 -8.69 6.59
N LEU A 164 -2.28 -7.96 7.15
CA LEU A 164 -2.30 -7.48 8.53
C LEU A 164 -3.34 -6.37 8.76
N ILE A 165 -3.19 -5.25 8.06
CA ILE A 165 -4.02 -4.05 8.25
C ILE A 165 -5.27 -4.11 7.37
N GLY A 166 -5.10 -4.42 6.09
CA GLY A 166 -6.18 -4.43 5.11
C GLY A 166 -7.30 -5.38 5.50
N LEU A 167 -6.99 -6.66 5.54
CA LEU A 167 -7.90 -7.75 5.86
C LEU A 167 -8.12 -7.92 7.37
N GLY A 168 -7.24 -7.37 8.22
CA GLY A 168 -7.48 -7.27 9.66
C GLY A 168 -8.58 -6.28 10.03
N LYS A 169 -9.05 -5.47 9.06
CA LYS A 169 -10.08 -4.45 9.24
C LYS A 169 -9.74 -3.44 10.34
N HIS A 170 -10.73 -2.71 10.82
CA HIS A 170 -10.54 -1.75 11.90
C HIS A 170 -10.02 -2.42 13.20
N LYS A 171 -10.55 -3.61 13.52
CA LYS A 171 -10.20 -4.34 14.75
C LYS A 171 -8.73 -4.76 14.75
N GLY A 172 -8.25 -5.37 13.66
CA GLY A 172 -6.84 -5.74 13.53
C GLY A 172 -5.93 -4.51 13.47
N ALA A 173 -6.30 -3.50 12.67
CA ALA A 173 -5.50 -2.27 12.55
C ALA A 173 -5.28 -1.59 13.91
N ALA A 174 -6.33 -1.43 14.73
CA ALA A 174 -6.23 -0.82 16.06
C ALA A 174 -5.31 -1.62 16.99
N LEU A 175 -5.47 -2.95 17.01
CA LEU A 175 -4.65 -3.83 17.84
C LEU A 175 -3.17 -3.80 17.44
N TYR A 176 -2.89 -3.90 16.13
CA TYR A 176 -1.51 -3.97 15.66
C TYR A 176 -0.77 -2.64 15.80
N HIS A 177 -1.45 -1.51 15.66
CA HIS A 177 -0.86 -0.21 15.99
C HIS A 177 -0.48 -0.10 17.47
N GLN A 178 -1.23 -0.70 18.38
CA GLN A 178 -0.85 -0.78 19.79
C GLN A 178 0.32 -1.77 20.02
N ALA A 179 0.29 -2.92 19.38
CA ALA A 179 1.33 -3.94 19.51
C ALA A 179 2.69 -3.43 19.01
N ILE A 180 2.73 -2.62 17.97
CA ILE A 180 3.96 -2.02 17.41
C ILE A 180 4.70 -1.13 18.43
N VAL A 181 4.01 -0.57 19.41
CA VAL A 181 4.64 0.20 20.51
C VAL A 181 5.53 -0.69 21.40
N HIS A 182 5.16 -1.97 21.55
CA HIS A 182 5.86 -2.94 22.40
C HIS A 182 6.81 -3.84 21.61
N TYR A 183 6.47 -4.09 20.34
CA TYR A 183 7.24 -4.90 19.40
C TYR A 183 7.62 -4.05 18.20
N SER A 184 8.68 -4.41 17.49
CA SER A 184 8.99 -3.70 16.24
C SER A 184 7.90 -3.93 15.17
N PHE A 185 7.72 -2.95 14.28
CA PHE A 185 6.82 -3.12 13.13
C PHE A 185 7.15 -4.36 12.31
N ASP A 186 8.44 -4.59 12.02
CA ASP A 186 8.92 -5.74 11.27
C ASP A 186 8.53 -7.07 11.92
N ARG A 187 8.60 -7.16 13.26
CA ARG A 187 8.19 -8.37 13.99
C ARG A 187 6.69 -8.62 13.88
N ILE A 188 5.87 -7.58 14.08
CA ILE A 188 4.41 -7.72 14.02
C ILE A 188 3.96 -8.05 12.59
N ILE A 189 4.49 -7.37 11.56
CA ILE A 189 4.06 -7.61 10.18
C ILE A 189 4.39 -9.01 9.72
N ARG A 190 5.53 -9.56 10.13
CA ARG A 190 5.93 -10.94 9.79
C ARG A 190 5.14 -11.98 10.56
N SER A 191 5.02 -11.85 11.89
CA SER A 191 4.36 -12.86 12.70
C SER A 191 2.88 -12.96 12.42
N VAL A 192 2.20 -11.83 12.25
CA VAL A 192 0.77 -11.81 11.84
C VAL A 192 0.62 -12.29 10.40
N GLY A 193 1.48 -11.81 9.48
CA GLY A 193 1.46 -12.26 8.08
C GLY A 193 1.65 -13.77 7.94
N GLN A 194 2.58 -14.35 8.69
CA GLN A 194 2.79 -15.80 8.69
C GLN A 194 1.56 -16.56 9.20
N THR A 195 0.94 -16.08 10.30
CA THR A 195 -0.28 -16.70 10.83
C THR A 195 -1.43 -16.66 9.79
N VAL A 196 -1.55 -15.55 9.04
CA VAL A 196 -2.54 -15.43 7.95
C VAL A 196 -2.24 -16.39 6.81
N ILE A 197 -0.98 -16.47 6.37
CA ILE A 197 -0.56 -17.40 5.30
C ILE A 197 -0.89 -18.84 5.69
N ASP A 198 -0.60 -19.24 6.94
CA ASP A 198 -0.79 -20.60 7.41
C ASP A 198 -2.26 -21.00 7.60
N LYS A 199 -3.16 -20.02 7.86
CA LYS A 199 -4.53 -20.32 8.35
C LYS A 199 -5.68 -19.78 7.50
N CYS A 200 -5.42 -18.87 6.56
CA CYS A 200 -6.47 -18.15 5.85
C CYS A 200 -6.53 -18.46 4.34
N GLY A 201 -6.03 -19.61 3.92
CA GLY A 201 -6.18 -20.06 2.53
C GLY A 201 -5.52 -19.12 1.49
N VAL A 202 -4.44 -18.44 1.84
CA VAL A 202 -3.72 -17.55 0.91
C VAL A 202 -3.18 -18.38 -0.25
N LEU A 203 -3.75 -18.19 -1.44
CA LEU A 203 -3.37 -18.89 -2.67
C LEU A 203 -2.21 -18.18 -3.38
N LEU A 204 -2.34 -16.86 -3.51
CA LEU A 204 -1.36 -16.04 -4.20
C LEU A 204 -1.34 -14.60 -3.65
N GLY A 205 -0.20 -13.95 -3.85
CA GLY A 205 -0.05 -12.50 -3.78
C GLY A 205 0.17 -11.92 -5.17
N LEU A 206 -0.42 -10.76 -5.46
CA LEU A 206 -0.13 -9.97 -6.65
C LEU A 206 0.50 -8.65 -6.22
N GLY A 207 1.84 -8.61 -6.24
CA GLY A 207 2.63 -7.44 -5.87
C GLY A 207 2.73 -6.44 -7.01
N LEU A 208 2.42 -5.17 -6.72
CA LEU A 208 2.42 -4.08 -7.68
C LEU A 208 3.52 -3.09 -7.33
N VAL A 209 4.36 -2.73 -8.28
CA VAL A 209 5.39 -1.68 -8.10
C VAL A 209 5.14 -0.57 -9.11
N GLU A 210 5.09 0.66 -8.61
CA GLU A 210 4.96 1.87 -9.43
C GLU A 210 6.32 2.56 -9.58
N ASN A 211 6.46 3.32 -10.64
CA ASN A 211 7.66 4.14 -10.89
C ASN A 211 7.47 5.60 -10.44
N GLN A 212 8.48 6.42 -10.66
CA GLN A 212 8.54 7.83 -10.28
C GLN A 212 7.48 8.72 -10.98
N TYR A 213 6.74 8.18 -11.92
CA TYR A 213 5.67 8.86 -12.67
C TYR A 213 4.27 8.32 -12.33
N ASP A 214 4.15 7.64 -11.17
CA ASP A 214 2.91 6.99 -10.73
C ASP A 214 2.30 6.04 -11.78
N LYS A 215 3.19 5.34 -12.52
CA LYS A 215 2.78 4.33 -13.50
C LYS A 215 3.15 2.93 -13.01
N THR A 216 2.34 1.96 -13.39
CA THR A 216 2.64 0.54 -13.13
C THR A 216 3.94 0.15 -13.83
N ALA A 217 4.96 -0.16 -13.06
CA ALA A 217 6.28 -0.56 -13.54
C ALA A 217 6.46 -2.07 -13.57
N LEU A 218 5.89 -2.77 -12.59
CA LEU A 218 5.97 -4.21 -12.45
C LEU A 218 4.71 -4.75 -11.77
N ILE A 219 4.25 -5.88 -12.27
CA ILE A 219 3.29 -6.77 -11.61
C ILE A 219 4.01 -8.08 -11.35
N LYS A 220 3.89 -8.65 -10.16
CA LYS A 220 4.51 -9.93 -9.81
C LYS A 220 3.54 -10.82 -9.06
N GLY A 221 3.23 -11.97 -9.65
CA GLY A 221 2.53 -13.06 -8.99
C GLY A 221 3.50 -13.83 -8.07
N VAL A 222 3.04 -14.12 -6.85
CA VAL A 222 3.85 -14.77 -5.82
C VAL A 222 3.00 -15.85 -5.15
N GLY A 223 3.50 -17.09 -5.09
CA GLY A 223 2.87 -18.15 -4.30
C GLY A 223 2.95 -17.89 -2.81
N ALA A 224 2.04 -18.44 -2.03
CA ALA A 224 1.97 -18.21 -0.58
C ALA A 224 3.30 -18.50 0.12
N GLU A 225 3.99 -19.55 -0.27
CA GLU A 225 5.27 -20.01 0.28
C GLU A 225 6.45 -19.07 0.04
N GLU A 226 6.37 -18.21 -0.99
CA GLU A 226 7.44 -17.28 -1.37
C GLU A 226 7.15 -15.81 -0.99
N LEU A 227 5.98 -15.52 -0.40
CA LEU A 227 5.51 -14.15 -0.16
C LEU A 227 6.54 -13.27 0.57
N VAL A 228 7.17 -13.80 1.61
CA VAL A 228 8.14 -13.05 2.43
C VAL A 228 9.35 -12.64 1.58
N GLU A 229 9.98 -13.59 0.91
CA GLU A 229 11.23 -13.32 0.19
C GLU A 229 10.99 -12.48 -1.07
N ARG A 230 9.91 -12.75 -1.80
CA ARG A 230 9.58 -11.97 -2.99
C ARG A 230 9.16 -10.55 -2.66
N GLU A 231 8.44 -10.33 -1.57
CA GLU A 231 8.09 -8.97 -1.17
C GLU A 231 9.33 -8.14 -0.78
N LYS A 232 10.34 -8.73 -0.15
CA LYS A 232 11.63 -8.07 0.10
C LYS A 232 12.32 -7.65 -1.20
N GLU A 233 12.40 -8.54 -2.18
CA GLU A 233 13.00 -8.24 -3.49
C GLU A 233 12.25 -7.10 -4.20
N LEU A 234 10.90 -7.15 -4.18
CA LEU A 234 10.06 -6.12 -4.77
C LEU A 234 10.17 -4.78 -4.05
N LEU A 235 10.36 -4.78 -2.73
CA LEU A 235 10.60 -3.55 -1.96
C LEU A 235 11.92 -2.87 -2.37
N VAL A 236 12.96 -3.65 -2.66
CA VAL A 236 14.23 -3.10 -3.19
C VAL A 236 13.99 -2.39 -4.53
N LEU A 237 13.20 -2.99 -5.43
CA LEU A 237 12.84 -2.37 -6.70
C LEU A 237 11.97 -1.11 -6.50
N ALA A 238 10.99 -1.17 -5.60
CA ALA A 238 10.16 -0.03 -5.27
C ALA A 238 10.98 1.16 -4.75
N LYS A 239 11.95 0.90 -3.85
CA LYS A 239 12.90 1.92 -3.37
C LYS A 239 13.77 2.49 -4.49
N LYS A 240 14.14 1.66 -5.47
CA LYS A 240 14.93 2.11 -6.63
C LYS A 240 14.14 3.01 -7.57
N TRP A 241 12.84 2.73 -7.76
CA TRP A 241 11.98 3.41 -8.72
C TRP A 241 11.10 4.50 -8.11
N MET A 242 11.26 4.83 -6.84
CA MET A 242 10.55 5.97 -6.26
C MET A 242 11.21 7.31 -6.64
N PRO A 243 10.46 8.44 -6.64
CA PRO A 243 11.03 9.75 -6.91
C PRO A 243 12.05 10.15 -5.82
N ARG A 244 13.01 10.98 -6.20
CA ARG A 244 14.05 11.52 -5.29
C ARG A 244 14.28 12.97 -5.59
N LEU A 245 14.63 13.74 -4.57
CA LEU A 245 15.19 15.08 -4.79
C LEU A 245 16.53 14.96 -5.51
N PRO A 246 16.88 15.92 -6.39
CA PRO A 246 18.13 15.89 -7.16
C PRO A 246 19.37 16.26 -6.33
N PHE A 247 19.23 16.50 -5.04
CA PHE A 247 20.27 16.92 -4.13
C PHE A 247 20.30 16.03 -2.89
N GLU A 248 21.50 15.61 -2.47
CA GLU A 248 21.67 14.81 -1.24
C GLU A 248 21.51 15.65 0.03
N THR A 249 21.88 16.93 -0.03
CA THR A 249 21.77 17.88 1.07
C THR A 249 21.02 19.12 0.64
N VAL A 250 20.10 19.60 1.49
CA VAL A 250 19.26 20.77 1.24
C VAL A 250 19.18 21.58 2.52
N ASP A 251 19.58 22.85 2.49
CA ASP A 251 19.51 23.74 3.66
C ASP A 251 18.05 24.12 3.97
N LEU A 252 17.28 24.44 2.94
CA LEU A 252 15.85 24.77 3.04
C LEU A 252 15.08 24.17 1.87
N LEU A 253 14.16 23.28 2.18
CA LEU A 253 13.16 22.76 1.25
C LEU A 253 11.86 23.52 1.42
N ILE A 254 11.39 24.17 0.37
CA ILE A 254 10.07 24.81 0.34
C ILE A 254 9.12 23.90 -0.44
N VAL A 255 8.11 23.39 0.26
CA VAL A 255 7.05 22.53 -0.29
C VAL A 255 5.82 23.39 -0.53
N ASP A 256 5.37 23.48 -1.76
CA ASP A 256 4.24 24.34 -2.11
C ASP A 256 2.93 23.83 -1.49
N GLU A 257 2.69 22.52 -1.55
CA GLU A 257 1.48 21.89 -1.01
C GLU A 257 1.78 20.51 -0.45
N ILE A 258 1.09 20.15 0.63
CA ILE A 258 1.02 18.80 1.18
C ILE A 258 -0.43 18.31 1.15
N GLY A 259 -0.65 16.99 1.13
CA GLY A 259 -1.99 16.43 1.16
C GLY A 259 -2.02 14.91 1.20
N LYS A 260 -3.12 14.35 1.70
CA LYS A 260 -3.34 12.90 1.75
C LYS A 260 -3.36 12.25 0.37
N ASN A 261 -3.70 12.99 -0.66
CA ASN A 261 -3.64 12.58 -2.07
C ASN A 261 -2.19 12.46 -2.58
N ILE A 262 -1.25 13.22 -2.01
CA ILE A 262 0.18 13.11 -2.33
C ILE A 262 0.81 11.94 -1.57
N SER A 263 0.65 11.91 -0.25
CA SER A 263 1.20 10.85 0.62
C SER A 263 0.35 10.67 1.87
N GLY A 264 0.38 9.48 2.46
CA GLY A 264 -0.28 9.22 3.74
C GLY A 264 0.21 10.14 4.87
N ALA A 265 1.43 10.65 4.78
CA ALA A 265 2.03 11.62 5.68
C ALA A 265 2.02 13.06 5.12
N GLY A 266 1.11 13.38 4.20
CA GLY A 266 0.96 14.68 3.56
C GLY A 266 2.03 15.00 2.51
N MET A 267 3.29 14.83 2.83
CA MET A 267 4.45 14.74 1.94
C MET A 267 5.14 13.39 2.16
N ASP A 268 5.73 12.81 1.11
CA ASP A 268 6.37 11.50 1.27
C ASP A 268 7.69 11.64 2.05
N THR A 269 7.71 11.06 3.23
CA THR A 269 8.84 11.15 4.18
C THR A 269 10.12 10.52 3.63
N ASN A 270 10.01 9.53 2.71
CA ASN A 270 11.16 8.95 2.03
C ASN A 270 11.74 9.92 1.00
N VAL A 271 10.91 10.79 0.40
CA VAL A 271 11.35 11.78 -0.59
C VAL A 271 11.98 13.00 0.07
N VAL A 272 11.37 13.45 1.20
CA VAL A 272 11.85 14.64 1.90
C VAL A 272 12.85 14.37 3.03
N GLY A 273 13.20 13.09 3.27
CA GLY A 273 14.17 12.71 4.30
C GLY A 273 13.67 12.98 5.73
N ARG A 274 12.41 12.65 6.02
CA ARG A 274 11.80 12.86 7.34
C ARG A 274 11.10 11.61 7.87
N LYS A 275 11.69 10.46 7.62
CA LYS A 275 11.07 9.16 7.98
C LYS A 275 11.08 8.89 9.47
N PHE A 276 12.14 9.32 10.16
CA PHE A 276 12.31 9.13 11.59
C PHE A 276 12.53 10.45 12.32
N HIS A 277 11.85 10.63 13.45
CA HIS A 277 12.10 11.47 14.60
C HIS A 277 12.55 12.93 14.40
N ASP A 278 11.98 13.80 15.19
CA ASP A 278 12.48 15.11 15.60
C ASP A 278 13.01 15.99 14.45
N ASN A 279 12.33 15.93 13.30
CA ASN A 279 12.65 16.78 12.15
C ASN A 279 14.09 16.59 11.60
N HIS A 280 14.67 15.41 11.76
CA HIS A 280 15.97 15.06 11.21
C HIS A 280 15.89 13.76 10.40
N ALA A 281 16.65 13.73 9.31
CA ALA A 281 16.90 12.50 8.57
C ALA A 281 17.76 11.54 9.40
N ALA A 282 17.43 10.25 9.41
CA ALA A 282 18.29 9.22 9.99
C ALA A 282 19.68 9.21 9.30
N GLU A 283 20.69 8.62 9.94
CA GLU A 283 22.07 8.67 9.44
C GLU A 283 22.22 8.21 7.98
N LYS A 284 21.48 7.18 7.59
CA LYS A 284 21.48 6.60 6.24
C LYS A 284 20.34 7.09 5.33
N GLU A 285 19.56 8.06 5.79
CA GLU A 285 18.44 8.62 5.05
C GLU A 285 18.89 9.78 4.17
N TYR A 286 18.38 9.85 2.95
CA TYR A 286 18.64 10.91 1.99
C TYR A 286 17.33 11.32 1.32
N PRO A 287 17.12 12.64 1.02
CA PRO A 287 18.06 13.75 1.24
C PRO A 287 18.20 14.15 2.71
N LYS A 288 19.31 14.79 3.08
CA LYS A 288 19.48 15.50 4.36
C LYS A 288 18.93 16.91 4.22
N VAL A 289 17.73 17.14 4.72
CA VAL A 289 17.06 18.44 4.66
C VAL A 289 17.14 19.12 6.02
N THR A 290 17.79 20.29 6.10
CA THR A 290 17.98 20.99 7.37
C THR A 290 16.67 21.61 7.86
N ARG A 291 15.91 22.25 6.97
CA ARG A 291 14.61 22.89 7.28
C ARG A 291 13.60 22.65 6.16
N ILE A 292 12.35 22.48 6.55
CA ILE A 292 11.22 22.40 5.61
C ILE A 292 10.24 23.51 5.93
N LEU A 293 9.78 24.20 4.90
CA LEU A 293 8.67 25.15 4.95
C LEU A 293 7.53 24.65 4.09
N VAL A 294 6.37 24.38 4.69
CA VAL A 294 5.12 24.05 3.98
C VAL A 294 4.35 25.33 3.71
N ARG A 295 3.93 25.56 2.46
CA ARG A 295 3.22 26.78 2.04
C ARG A 295 1.71 26.66 2.04
N GLY A 296 1.15 25.48 1.76
CA GLY A 296 -0.29 25.25 1.64
C GLY A 296 -0.67 23.79 1.69
N LEU A 297 -1.97 23.55 1.60
CA LEU A 297 -2.57 22.22 1.48
C LEU A 297 -3.14 22.05 0.06
N THR A 298 -3.22 20.81 -0.42
CA THR A 298 -3.97 20.50 -1.64
C THR A 298 -5.48 20.65 -1.38
N GLU A 299 -6.26 20.98 -2.41
CA GLU A 299 -7.72 21.05 -2.30
C GLU A 299 -8.30 19.67 -1.94
N GLU A 300 -7.76 18.60 -2.54
CA GLU A 300 -8.20 17.20 -2.36
C GLU A 300 -7.93 16.65 -0.96
N THR A 301 -7.10 17.30 -0.16
CA THR A 301 -6.88 16.87 1.24
C THR A 301 -8.00 17.35 2.18
N HIS A 302 -8.89 18.24 1.71
CA HIS A 302 -10.04 18.76 2.48
C HIS A 302 -9.66 19.23 3.89
N GLY A 303 -8.59 20.05 4.00
CA GLY A 303 -8.10 20.58 5.27
C GLY A 303 -7.29 19.58 6.13
N ASN A 304 -7.12 18.35 5.70
CA ASN A 304 -6.32 17.37 6.44
C ASN A 304 -4.83 17.68 6.27
N ALA A 305 -4.22 18.28 7.26
CA ALA A 305 -2.80 18.66 7.29
C ALA A 305 -1.89 17.59 7.92
N SER A 306 -2.26 16.31 7.83
CA SER A 306 -1.42 15.22 8.35
C SER A 306 0.00 15.32 7.78
N GLY A 307 1.01 15.26 8.66
CA GLY A 307 2.41 15.39 8.30
C GLY A 307 2.97 16.81 8.36
N ILE A 308 2.15 17.84 8.56
CA ILE A 308 2.65 19.23 8.69
C ILE A 308 3.65 19.37 9.85
N GLY A 309 3.49 18.57 10.92
CA GLY A 309 4.39 18.55 12.07
C GLY A 309 5.80 18.01 11.79
N THR A 310 6.05 17.45 10.61
CA THR A 310 7.41 17.05 10.17
C THR A 310 8.19 18.20 9.54
N ALA A 311 7.57 19.37 9.35
CA ALA A 311 8.19 20.59 8.89
C ALA A 311 8.48 21.55 10.06
N GLU A 312 9.59 22.31 9.99
CA GLU A 312 9.91 23.34 10.98
C GLU A 312 9.04 24.58 10.85
N TYR A 313 8.55 24.85 9.64
CA TYR A 313 7.77 26.05 9.36
C TYR A 313 6.54 25.72 8.50
N ALA A 314 5.44 26.38 8.81
CA ALA A 314 4.25 26.41 7.97
C ALA A 314 3.86 27.86 7.67
N HIS A 315 3.50 28.12 6.42
CA HIS A 315 2.95 29.41 6.05
C HIS A 315 1.53 29.58 6.65
N LYS A 316 1.18 30.80 7.05
CA LYS A 316 -0.13 31.10 7.65
C LYS A 316 -1.30 30.57 6.82
N ARG A 317 -1.21 30.62 5.49
CA ARG A 317 -2.23 30.07 4.58
C ARG A 317 -2.49 28.59 4.84
N ALA A 318 -1.45 27.77 4.99
CA ALA A 318 -1.60 26.33 5.27
C ALA A 318 -2.35 26.07 6.59
N ILE A 319 -2.17 26.96 7.59
CA ILE A 319 -2.88 26.86 8.88
C ILE A 319 -4.35 27.29 8.74
N GLU A 320 -4.64 28.29 7.89
CA GLU A 320 -6.00 28.77 7.64
C GLU A 320 -6.83 27.78 6.79
N GLU A 321 -6.17 26.90 6.03
CA GLU A 321 -6.78 25.85 5.21
C GLU A 321 -7.09 24.56 6.01
N MET A 322 -6.62 24.44 7.26
CA MET A 322 -6.87 23.30 8.18
C MET A 322 -8.29 23.39 8.78
#